data_f0c26ceccc4e37f30bb358c611e352da
#
_entry.id   f0c26ceccc4e37f30bb358c611e352da
#
_cell.length_a   1.000
_cell.length_b   1.000
_cell.length_c   1.000
_cell.angle_alpha   90.00
_cell.angle_beta   90.00
_cell.angle_gamma   90.00
#
_symmetry.space_group_name_H-M   'P 1'
#
loop_
_entity.id
_entity.type
_entity.pdbx_description
1 polymer ?
#
loop_
_entity_poly.entity_id
_entity_poly.type
_entity_poly.pdbx_seq_one_letter_code
_entity_poly.pdbx_strand_id
1 'polypeptide(L)'
;MPSKCCKTTRSINILLIVGFLLIGCFSSVSVSQDFPQPAKENPSQRQGIDRTSLRPSLPDKISKPVKIAGITSVDLEPGLGRMLRGDEPRNQVELISLEKQQTKVAEKVNLVTVNLHHGNTQGSGVIITGEGYVLTAAHVAGRPNQKIFINMHDGAQLEGITMGVNRDMDAGLVRITSARDTAVDPWPHASLGASSDLKLGQWCIATGHPGGWMKDRPAVVRIGRLLRILPSTLVSDCSLIGGDSGGPLFDLEGKLIGIHSRIGVEVDDNMHVPVDVFDKSWSRLVRNEAWGSLPGFKPAIGVTGTSDKESENVCKIASVEKSGPADKAGIRAGDVILKFDHQTVQNFAQLKAAVDSVTPGEQVTVELQRDTKKMSLRLIVGSRE
;
A
#
# COMPACT_ATOMS: atom_id res chain seq x y z
N MET A 1 -58.05 23.46 -37.36
CA MET A 1 -58.47 24.39 -36.28
C MET A 1 -57.68 24.03 -35.06
N PRO A 2 -57.00 24.97 -34.44
CA PRO A 2 -56.02 24.76 -33.37
C PRO A 2 -56.59 24.96 -31.98
N SER A 3 -56.08 24.26 -30.98
CA SER A 3 -56.21 24.66 -29.56
C SER A 3 -54.90 24.45 -28.82
N LYS A 4 -54.26 25.46 -28.62
CA LYS A 4 -53.83 26.27 -27.48
C LYS A 4 -53.05 25.52 -26.38
N CYS A 5 -51.79 25.85 -26.43
CA CYS A 5 -50.74 25.85 -25.44
C CYS A 5 -51.17 26.39 -24.06
N CYS A 6 -50.73 25.76 -22.96
CA CYS A 6 -50.61 26.38 -21.65
C CYS A 6 -49.24 26.09 -21.05
N LYS A 7 -48.36 27.09 -21.07
CA LYS A 7 -47.08 27.13 -20.38
C LYS A 7 -47.34 27.60 -18.96
N THR A 8 -46.95 26.82 -17.95
CA THR A 8 -46.86 27.28 -16.55
C THR A 8 -45.39 27.33 -16.14
N THR A 9 -44.92 28.57 -16.07
CA THR A 9 -43.60 28.95 -15.54
C THR A 9 -43.69 28.98 -14.01
N ARG A 10 -42.89 28.15 -13.31
CA ARG A 10 -42.69 28.31 -11.86
C ARG A 10 -41.35 28.98 -11.63
N SER A 11 -41.41 30.19 -11.09
CA SER A 11 -40.31 30.98 -10.59
C SER A 11 -39.80 30.36 -9.27
N ILE A 12 -38.49 30.15 -9.16
CA ILE A 12 -37.83 29.78 -7.91
C ILE A 12 -37.26 31.05 -7.32
N ASN A 13 -37.78 31.46 -6.15
CA ASN A 13 -37.27 32.57 -5.33
C ASN A 13 -35.94 32.13 -4.67
N ILE A 14 -34.87 32.86 -4.98
CA ILE A 14 -33.59 32.77 -4.25
C ILE A 14 -33.69 33.73 -3.05
N LEU A 15 -33.66 33.16 -1.85
CA LEU A 15 -33.61 33.92 -0.58
C LEU A 15 -32.13 34.22 -0.27
N LEU A 16 -31.76 35.51 -0.38
CA LEU A 16 -30.46 36.02 0.07
C LEU A 16 -30.51 36.20 1.60
N ILE A 17 -29.69 35.40 2.32
CA ILE A 17 -29.43 35.64 3.75
C ILE A 17 -28.14 36.45 3.86
N VAL A 18 -28.29 37.70 4.28
CA VAL A 18 -27.21 38.62 4.67
C VAL A 18 -26.78 38.24 6.09
N GLY A 19 -25.58 37.67 6.25
CA GLY A 19 -25.00 37.38 7.55
C GLY A 19 -24.12 38.52 8.06
N PHE A 20 -24.44 39.01 9.26
CA PHE A 20 -23.74 40.06 10.00
C PHE A 20 -22.29 39.63 10.36
N LEU A 21 -21.37 40.54 10.07
CA LEU A 21 -19.99 40.47 10.61
C LEU A 21 -20.01 40.86 12.09
N LEU A 22 -19.65 39.96 12.97
CA LEU A 22 -19.23 40.24 14.34
C LEU A 22 -17.72 40.12 14.43
N ILE A 23 -17.07 41.27 14.58
CA ILE A 23 -15.63 41.36 14.88
C ILE A 23 -15.48 41.07 16.38
N GLY A 24 -14.98 39.87 16.69
CA GLY A 24 -14.56 39.50 18.05
C GLY A 24 -13.04 39.59 18.17
N CYS A 25 -12.56 40.52 18.98
CA CYS A 25 -11.17 40.61 19.41
C CYS A 25 -10.81 39.36 20.22
N PHE A 26 -9.94 38.51 19.69
CA PHE A 26 -9.26 37.49 20.49
C PHE A 26 -7.87 37.97 20.88
N SER A 27 -7.72 38.25 22.17
CA SER A 27 -6.45 38.49 22.82
C SER A 27 -5.63 37.17 22.81
N SER A 28 -4.47 37.20 22.18
CA SER A 28 -3.52 36.11 22.17
C SER A 28 -2.85 35.97 23.54
N VAL A 29 -3.21 34.92 24.28
CA VAL A 29 -2.45 34.48 25.46
C VAL A 29 -1.38 33.52 24.95
N SER A 30 -0.13 33.97 24.94
CA SER A 30 1.04 33.12 24.68
C SER A 30 1.37 32.32 25.95
N VAL A 31 1.09 31.00 25.92
CA VAL A 31 1.60 30.07 26.93
C VAL A 31 2.93 29.54 26.41
N SER A 32 4.02 29.99 27.03
CA SER A 32 5.35 29.43 26.85
C SER A 32 5.40 28.06 27.54
N GLN A 33 5.42 26.97 26.78
CA GLN A 33 5.76 25.65 27.29
C GLN A 33 7.29 25.48 27.18
N ASP A 34 7.96 25.50 28.35
CA ASP A 34 9.35 25.11 28.47
C ASP A 34 9.50 23.61 28.25
N PHE A 35 10.09 23.22 27.10
CA PHE A 35 10.54 21.86 26.86
C PHE A 35 11.92 21.66 27.51
N PRO A 36 12.14 20.60 28.29
CA PRO A 36 13.45 20.30 28.82
C PRO A 36 14.44 19.98 27.70
N GLN A 37 15.60 20.66 27.73
CA GLN A 37 16.70 20.41 26.79
C GLN A 37 17.27 18.99 27.00
N PRO A 38 17.60 18.25 25.92
CA PRO A 38 18.23 16.94 26.05
C PRO A 38 19.61 17.06 26.65
N ALA A 39 19.91 16.18 27.63
CA ALA A 39 21.20 16.09 28.30
C ALA A 39 22.35 15.88 27.30
N LYS A 40 23.44 16.61 27.47
CA LYS A 40 24.68 16.48 26.68
C LYS A 40 25.28 15.11 26.93
N GLU A 41 25.24 14.23 25.94
CA GLU A 41 25.92 12.94 25.97
C GLU A 41 27.46 13.11 25.89
N ASN A 42 28.14 12.36 26.73
CA ASN A 42 29.59 12.35 26.86
C ASN A 42 30.23 11.54 25.73
N PRO A 43 31.22 12.03 24.94
CA PRO A 43 31.72 11.40 23.73
C PRO A 43 32.53 10.11 23.89
N SER A 44 32.74 9.61 25.10
CA SER A 44 33.72 8.55 25.40
C SER A 44 33.17 7.12 25.51
N GLN A 45 31.89 6.85 25.12
CA GLN A 45 31.33 5.49 25.10
C GLN A 45 30.71 5.14 23.74
N ARG A 46 31.44 5.31 22.64
CA ARG A 46 31.10 4.66 21.38
C ARG A 46 31.82 3.32 21.28
N GLN A 47 31.26 2.29 21.90
CA GLN A 47 31.56 0.92 21.52
C GLN A 47 30.93 0.69 20.15
N GLY A 48 31.77 0.33 19.18
CA GLY A 48 31.31 0.01 17.79
C GLY A 48 30.37 -1.17 17.83
N ILE A 49 29.10 -0.90 17.52
CA ILE A 49 28.13 -1.96 17.26
C ILE A 49 28.50 -2.56 15.89
N ASP A 50 28.97 -3.79 15.92
CA ASP A 50 29.24 -4.60 14.72
C ASP A 50 27.91 -4.80 13.95
N ARG A 51 27.78 -4.08 12.83
CA ARG A 51 26.59 -4.13 11.97
C ARG A 51 26.47 -5.41 11.14
N THR A 52 27.42 -6.34 11.27
CA THR A 52 27.38 -7.63 10.58
C THR A 52 26.50 -8.67 11.27
N SER A 53 26.09 -8.47 12.53
CA SER A 53 25.30 -9.43 13.32
C SER A 53 23.77 -9.24 13.17
N LEU A 54 23.28 -8.27 12.40
CA LEU A 54 21.85 -7.98 12.22
C LEU A 54 21.26 -8.54 10.92
N ARG A 55 21.97 -9.47 10.23
CA ARG A 55 21.30 -10.27 9.20
C ARG A 55 20.60 -11.44 9.89
N PRO A 56 19.24 -11.48 9.90
CA PRO A 56 18.56 -12.70 10.30
C PRO A 56 19.09 -13.81 9.39
N SER A 57 19.60 -14.89 9.96
CA SER A 57 19.96 -16.09 9.21
C SER A 57 18.74 -16.54 8.41
N LEU A 58 18.83 -16.51 7.08
CA LEU A 58 17.83 -17.10 6.21
C LEU A 58 17.70 -18.58 6.61
N PRO A 59 16.47 -19.10 6.79
CA PRO A 59 16.30 -20.53 7.05
C PRO A 59 16.84 -21.31 5.85
N ASP A 60 17.71 -22.29 6.10
CA ASP A 60 18.41 -23.11 5.12
C ASP A 60 17.48 -23.94 4.20
N LYS A 61 16.19 -23.95 4.48
CA LYS A 61 15.14 -24.55 3.64
C LYS A 61 13.99 -23.59 3.46
N ILE A 62 13.88 -23.02 2.28
CA ILE A 62 12.70 -22.30 1.82
C ILE A 62 11.61 -23.34 1.55
N SER A 63 10.96 -23.83 2.59
CA SER A 63 9.74 -24.61 2.44
C SER A 63 8.57 -23.64 2.18
N LYS A 64 7.67 -24.02 1.26
CA LYS A 64 6.36 -23.35 1.18
C LYS A 64 5.74 -23.38 2.55
N PRO A 65 5.03 -22.31 3.00
CA PRO A 65 4.36 -22.34 4.29
C PRO A 65 3.49 -23.58 4.37
N VAL A 66 3.64 -24.33 5.46
CA VAL A 66 2.75 -25.45 5.75
C VAL A 66 1.35 -24.85 5.76
N LYS A 67 0.41 -25.41 4.97
CA LYS A 67 -0.99 -24.98 4.96
C LYS A 67 -1.63 -25.35 6.31
N ILE A 68 -1.29 -24.64 7.36
CA ILE A 68 -2.03 -24.68 8.62
C ILE A 68 -3.33 -23.93 8.34
N ALA A 69 -4.46 -24.51 8.74
CA ALA A 69 -5.76 -23.86 8.55
C ALA A 69 -5.74 -22.50 9.27
N GLY A 70 -5.87 -21.42 8.50
CA GLY A 70 -6.01 -20.09 9.06
C GLY A 70 -7.32 -19.94 9.83
N ILE A 71 -7.42 -18.88 10.62
CA ILE A 71 -8.58 -18.65 11.50
C ILE A 71 -9.81 -18.08 10.79
N THR A 72 -9.67 -17.64 9.51
CA THR A 72 -10.73 -16.93 8.80
C THR A 72 -11.77 -17.84 8.14
N SER A 73 -11.47 -19.14 7.98
CA SER A 73 -12.40 -20.08 7.38
C SER A 73 -13.68 -20.19 8.18
N VAL A 74 -14.82 -20.13 7.49
CA VAL A 74 -16.17 -20.21 8.02
C VAL A 74 -16.97 -21.20 7.18
N ASP A 75 -17.67 -22.13 7.85
CA ASP A 75 -18.57 -23.04 7.16
C ASP A 75 -19.69 -22.25 6.47
N LEU A 76 -19.99 -22.63 5.24
CA LEU A 76 -21.01 -21.97 4.45
C LEU A 76 -22.40 -22.24 5.02
N GLU A 77 -23.20 -21.20 5.21
CA GLU A 77 -24.60 -21.35 5.63
C GLU A 77 -25.38 -22.20 4.60
N PRO A 78 -26.31 -23.05 5.05
CA PRO A 78 -27.09 -23.91 4.17
C PRO A 78 -27.78 -23.10 3.04
N GLY A 79 -27.76 -23.64 1.85
CA GLY A 79 -28.39 -23.02 0.68
C GLY A 79 -27.53 -21.99 -0.08
N LEU A 80 -26.39 -21.54 0.48
CA LEU A 80 -25.56 -20.53 -0.15
C LEU A 80 -24.55 -21.07 -1.20
N GLY A 81 -24.46 -22.39 -1.43
CA GLY A 81 -23.54 -22.98 -2.40
C GLY A 81 -23.64 -22.40 -3.82
N ARG A 82 -24.80 -21.87 -4.19
CA ARG A 82 -25.02 -21.19 -5.48
C ARG A 82 -24.34 -19.79 -5.50
N MET A 83 -24.30 -19.10 -4.35
CA MET A 83 -23.68 -17.77 -4.21
C MET A 83 -22.17 -17.83 -4.48
N LEU A 84 -21.51 -18.95 -4.15
CA LEU A 84 -20.11 -19.19 -4.52
C LEU A 84 -19.89 -19.33 -6.04
N ARG A 85 -20.96 -19.54 -6.81
CA ARG A 85 -20.92 -19.60 -8.28
C ARG A 85 -21.42 -18.33 -8.96
N GLY A 86 -21.72 -17.29 -8.18
CA GLY A 86 -22.15 -16.00 -8.70
C GLY A 86 -23.67 -15.81 -8.79
N ASP A 87 -24.46 -16.74 -8.28
CA ASP A 87 -25.93 -16.58 -8.24
C ASP A 87 -26.35 -15.51 -7.21
N GLU A 88 -27.58 -15.00 -7.39
CA GLU A 88 -28.23 -14.07 -6.47
C GLU A 88 -29.19 -14.80 -5.51
N PRO A 89 -29.45 -14.19 -4.33
CA PRO A 89 -30.52 -14.67 -3.44
C PRO A 89 -31.88 -14.65 -4.15
N ARG A 90 -32.62 -15.74 -4.08
CA ARG A 90 -33.93 -15.89 -4.76
C ARG A 90 -35.11 -15.54 -3.85
N ASN A 91 -34.88 -15.49 -2.56
CA ASN A 91 -35.92 -15.24 -1.56
C ASN A 91 -35.33 -14.63 -0.30
N GLN A 92 -36.18 -14.19 0.61
CA GLN A 92 -35.79 -13.57 1.87
C GLN A 92 -34.95 -14.48 2.79
N VAL A 93 -35.21 -15.78 2.78
CA VAL A 93 -34.43 -16.73 3.61
C VAL A 93 -32.98 -16.81 3.16
N GLU A 94 -32.75 -16.90 1.85
CA GLU A 94 -31.40 -16.89 1.28
C GLU A 94 -30.69 -15.55 1.52
N LEU A 95 -31.41 -14.42 1.45
CA LEU A 95 -30.84 -13.10 1.75
C LEU A 95 -30.40 -12.98 3.21
N ILE A 96 -31.22 -13.44 4.16
CA ILE A 96 -30.89 -13.48 5.59
C ILE A 96 -29.67 -14.40 5.85
N SER A 97 -29.63 -15.56 5.17
CA SER A 97 -28.49 -16.49 5.29
C SER A 97 -27.21 -15.87 4.72
N LEU A 98 -27.31 -15.13 3.62
CA LEU A 98 -26.16 -14.41 3.03
C LEU A 98 -25.63 -13.31 3.95
N GLU A 99 -26.52 -12.49 4.53
CA GLU A 99 -26.16 -11.46 5.51
C GLU A 99 -25.44 -12.07 6.73
N LYS A 100 -26.00 -13.15 7.26
CA LYS A 100 -25.40 -13.88 8.38
C LYS A 100 -24.02 -14.45 8.05
N GLN A 101 -23.86 -15.01 6.84
CA GLN A 101 -22.57 -15.49 6.34
C GLN A 101 -21.56 -14.37 6.24
N GLN A 102 -21.92 -13.25 5.62
CA GLN A 102 -21.07 -12.09 5.44
C GLN A 102 -20.62 -11.50 6.78
N THR A 103 -21.52 -11.42 7.76
CA THR A 103 -21.20 -10.96 9.12
C THR A 103 -20.18 -11.86 9.80
N LYS A 104 -20.39 -13.19 9.76
CA LYS A 104 -19.44 -14.16 10.32
C LYS A 104 -18.05 -14.07 9.72
N VAL A 105 -18.00 -13.92 8.38
CA VAL A 105 -16.72 -13.77 7.68
C VAL A 105 -16.07 -12.44 8.05
N ALA A 106 -16.83 -11.33 8.06
CA ALA A 106 -16.32 -10.00 8.39
C ALA A 106 -15.66 -9.95 9.78
N GLU A 107 -16.26 -10.58 10.79
CA GLU A 107 -15.69 -10.70 12.14
C GLU A 107 -14.33 -11.40 12.13
N LYS A 108 -14.21 -12.49 11.38
CA LYS A 108 -12.97 -13.29 11.31
C LYS A 108 -11.86 -12.59 10.51
N VAL A 109 -12.18 -11.99 9.36
CA VAL A 109 -11.19 -11.40 8.48
C VAL A 109 -10.61 -10.10 9.05
N ASN A 110 -11.35 -9.40 9.92
CA ASN A 110 -10.84 -8.25 10.64
C ASN A 110 -9.66 -8.59 11.56
N LEU A 111 -9.61 -9.79 12.12
CA LEU A 111 -8.54 -10.22 13.03
C LEU A 111 -7.17 -10.35 12.33
N VAL A 112 -7.16 -10.53 11.02
CA VAL A 112 -5.96 -10.78 10.22
C VAL A 112 -5.63 -9.64 9.27
N THR A 113 -6.56 -8.66 9.12
CA THR A 113 -6.33 -7.45 8.32
C THR A 113 -5.55 -6.44 9.14
N VAL A 114 -4.44 -5.95 8.59
CA VAL A 114 -3.55 -5.03 9.28
C VAL A 114 -3.35 -3.75 8.48
N ASN A 115 -3.06 -2.65 9.17
CA ASN A 115 -2.53 -1.46 8.52
C ASN A 115 -1.01 -1.51 8.50
N LEU A 116 -0.43 -1.09 7.40
CA LEU A 116 1.01 -1.01 7.17
C LEU A 116 1.42 0.44 6.94
N HIS A 117 2.50 0.89 7.61
CA HIS A 117 3.04 2.21 7.32
C HIS A 117 4.55 2.28 7.51
N HIS A 118 5.21 3.02 6.64
CA HIS A 118 6.61 3.42 6.76
C HIS A 118 6.83 4.78 6.07
N GLY A 119 7.56 5.68 6.73
CA GLY A 119 7.70 7.06 6.23
C GLY A 119 6.33 7.70 5.96
N ASN A 120 6.12 8.16 4.75
CA ASN A 120 4.84 8.75 4.30
C ASN A 120 3.91 7.74 3.60
N THR A 121 4.35 6.49 3.44
CA THR A 121 3.55 5.45 2.78
C THR A 121 2.64 4.78 3.80
N GLN A 122 1.36 4.68 3.45
CA GLN A 122 0.35 3.95 4.22
C GLN A 122 -0.43 3.01 3.31
N GLY A 123 -0.79 1.86 3.86
CA GLY A 123 -1.58 0.87 3.18
C GLY A 123 -2.13 -0.17 4.14
N SER A 124 -2.58 -1.26 3.59
CA SER A 124 -3.12 -2.40 4.31
C SER A 124 -2.35 -3.67 3.99
N GLY A 125 -2.59 -4.71 4.74
CA GLY A 125 -2.04 -6.04 4.52
C GLY A 125 -2.88 -7.12 5.17
N VAL A 126 -2.49 -8.37 4.95
CA VAL A 126 -3.12 -9.53 5.58
C VAL A 126 -2.06 -10.52 6.07
N ILE A 127 -2.17 -10.93 7.33
CA ILE A 127 -1.30 -11.98 7.88
C ILE A 127 -1.75 -13.32 7.29
N ILE A 128 -0.82 -14.10 6.74
CA ILE A 128 -1.12 -15.36 6.04
C ILE A 128 -0.47 -16.59 6.67
N THR A 129 0.40 -16.42 7.65
CA THR A 129 1.02 -17.54 8.36
C THR A 129 1.20 -17.25 9.85
N GLY A 130 1.23 -18.31 10.67
CA GLY A 130 1.51 -18.18 12.10
C GLY A 130 2.89 -17.61 12.43
N GLU A 131 3.86 -17.71 11.51
CA GLU A 131 5.20 -17.12 11.64
C GLU A 131 5.20 -15.60 11.38
N GLY A 132 4.08 -15.02 10.91
CA GLY A 132 3.91 -13.58 10.72
C GLY A 132 4.32 -13.07 9.34
N TYR A 133 4.14 -13.86 8.28
CA TYR A 133 4.19 -13.34 6.91
C TYR A 133 2.90 -12.57 6.58
N VAL A 134 3.06 -11.41 5.95
CA VAL A 134 1.98 -10.49 5.60
C VAL A 134 2.04 -10.23 4.10
N LEU A 135 0.95 -10.51 3.38
CA LEU A 135 0.81 -10.09 1.98
C LEU A 135 0.33 -8.64 1.92
N THR A 136 0.83 -7.93 0.93
CA THR A 136 0.45 -6.55 0.63
C THR A 136 0.72 -6.23 -0.84
N ALA A 137 0.45 -5.01 -1.28
CA ALA A 137 0.82 -4.53 -2.61
C ALA A 137 2.32 -4.16 -2.67
N ALA A 138 2.96 -4.32 -3.83
CA ALA A 138 4.37 -3.97 -3.99
C ALA A 138 4.63 -2.48 -3.75
N HIS A 139 3.72 -1.59 -4.19
CA HIS A 139 3.84 -0.16 -3.97
C HIS A 139 3.68 0.25 -2.50
N VAL A 140 3.03 -0.58 -1.65
CA VAL A 140 2.96 -0.40 -0.20
C VAL A 140 4.22 -0.92 0.48
N ALA A 141 4.70 -2.12 0.10
CA ALA A 141 5.93 -2.69 0.64
C ALA A 141 7.18 -1.88 0.27
N GLY A 142 7.20 -1.26 -0.91
CA GLY A 142 8.33 -0.44 -1.37
C GLY A 142 9.54 -1.26 -1.76
N ARG A 143 10.64 -1.12 -1.02
CA ARG A 143 11.89 -1.87 -1.23
C ARG A 143 12.10 -2.92 -0.15
N PRO A 144 12.78 -4.03 -0.48
CA PRO A 144 13.16 -5.01 0.53
C PRO A 144 14.07 -4.44 1.63
N ASN A 145 14.01 -5.08 2.79
CA ASN A 145 14.87 -4.82 3.96
C ASN A 145 14.65 -3.44 4.61
N GLN A 146 13.45 -2.86 4.47
CA GLN A 146 13.09 -1.63 5.16
C GLN A 146 12.25 -1.93 6.40
N LYS A 147 12.45 -1.15 7.48
CA LYS A 147 11.58 -1.22 8.65
C LYS A 147 10.19 -0.70 8.30
N ILE A 148 9.16 -1.44 8.72
CA ILE A 148 7.76 -1.09 8.55
C ILE A 148 7.03 -1.30 9.86
N PHE A 149 6.01 -0.49 10.14
CA PHE A 149 5.13 -0.64 11.29
C PHE A 149 3.81 -1.27 10.86
N ILE A 150 3.27 -2.10 11.72
CA ILE A 150 2.09 -2.92 11.49
C ILE A 150 1.11 -2.66 12.64
N ASN A 151 -0.02 -2.04 12.34
CA ASN A 151 -1.08 -1.84 13.34
C ASN A 151 -2.09 -2.98 13.22
N MET A 152 -2.29 -3.67 14.33
CA MET A 152 -3.22 -4.80 14.47
C MET A 152 -4.64 -4.33 14.77
N HIS A 153 -5.60 -5.23 14.63
CA HIS A 153 -7.03 -4.98 14.92
C HIS A 153 -7.31 -4.56 16.37
N ASP A 154 -6.50 -4.99 17.32
CA ASP A 154 -6.60 -4.66 18.75
C ASP A 154 -5.88 -3.35 19.13
N GLY A 155 -5.32 -2.66 18.15
CA GLY A 155 -4.56 -1.42 18.33
C GLY A 155 -3.08 -1.63 18.68
N ALA A 156 -2.61 -2.86 18.80
CA ALA A 156 -1.19 -3.14 18.99
C ALA A 156 -0.39 -2.71 17.75
N GLN A 157 0.72 -2.00 17.97
CA GLN A 157 1.68 -1.64 16.93
C GLN A 157 2.88 -2.56 17.00
N LEU A 158 3.16 -3.25 15.92
CA LEU A 158 4.26 -4.18 15.77
C LEU A 158 5.31 -3.61 14.81
N GLU A 159 6.53 -4.13 14.93
CA GLU A 159 7.60 -3.90 13.97
C GLU A 159 7.66 -5.04 12.96
N GLY A 160 8.00 -4.70 11.72
CA GLY A 160 8.22 -5.64 10.65
C GLY A 160 9.34 -5.20 9.72
N ILE A 161 9.67 -6.07 8.80
CA ILE A 161 10.61 -5.82 7.72
C ILE A 161 9.95 -6.12 6.38
N THR A 162 10.14 -5.23 5.42
CA THR A 162 9.70 -5.47 4.03
C THR A 162 10.60 -6.53 3.40
N MET A 163 9.98 -7.44 2.67
CA MET A 163 10.65 -8.54 1.98
C MET A 163 10.62 -8.32 0.46
N GLY A 164 10.59 -9.40 -0.33
CA GLY A 164 10.58 -9.29 -1.78
C GLY A 164 9.33 -8.62 -2.35
N VAL A 165 9.46 -8.08 -3.56
CA VAL A 165 8.39 -7.43 -4.29
C VAL A 165 8.41 -7.82 -5.77
N ASN A 166 7.24 -8.18 -6.29
CA ASN A 166 6.97 -8.35 -7.72
C ASN A 166 6.21 -7.12 -8.22
N ARG A 167 6.92 -6.19 -8.84
CA ARG A 167 6.31 -4.93 -9.29
C ARG A 167 5.43 -5.10 -10.51
N ASP A 168 5.70 -6.06 -11.41
CA ASP A 168 4.85 -6.30 -12.58
C ASP A 168 3.43 -6.68 -12.18
N MET A 169 3.31 -7.39 -11.06
CA MET A 169 2.04 -7.87 -10.53
C MET A 169 1.53 -7.04 -9.35
N ASP A 170 2.30 -6.06 -8.89
CA ASP A 170 2.03 -5.29 -7.67
C ASP A 170 1.87 -6.17 -6.42
N ALA A 171 2.69 -7.21 -6.28
CA ALA A 171 2.66 -8.14 -5.15
C ALA A 171 3.86 -7.93 -4.23
N GLY A 172 3.63 -7.72 -2.95
CA GLY A 172 4.64 -7.47 -1.92
C GLY A 172 4.51 -8.38 -0.71
N LEU A 173 5.62 -8.62 -0.03
CA LEU A 173 5.70 -9.42 1.18
C LEU A 173 6.34 -8.61 2.31
N VAL A 174 5.80 -8.77 3.51
CA VAL A 174 6.32 -8.20 4.76
C VAL A 174 6.43 -9.33 5.78
N ARG A 175 7.35 -9.22 6.74
CA ARG A 175 7.46 -10.12 7.87
C ARG A 175 7.39 -9.36 9.17
N ILE A 176 6.55 -9.81 10.11
CA ILE A 176 6.53 -9.33 11.50
C ILE A 176 7.84 -9.76 12.17
N THR A 177 8.53 -8.81 12.81
CA THR A 177 9.80 -9.05 13.53
C THR A 177 9.68 -8.80 15.03
N SER A 178 8.55 -8.31 15.52
CA SER A 178 8.27 -8.19 16.95
C SER A 178 8.40 -9.53 17.65
N ALA A 179 9.04 -9.53 18.80
CA ALA A 179 9.34 -10.74 19.55
C ALA A 179 8.05 -11.49 19.94
N ARG A 180 7.95 -12.75 19.51
CA ARG A 180 6.86 -13.68 19.84
C ARG A 180 7.36 -15.10 19.60
N ASP A 181 7.10 -16.01 20.53
CA ASP A 181 7.34 -17.43 20.30
C ASP A 181 6.20 -18.02 19.45
N THR A 182 6.36 -17.93 18.12
CA THR A 182 5.34 -18.36 17.16
C THR A 182 5.15 -19.86 17.10
N ALA A 183 6.03 -20.66 17.71
CA ALA A 183 5.84 -22.10 17.85
C ALA A 183 4.77 -22.43 18.90
N VAL A 184 4.67 -21.59 19.95
CA VAL A 184 3.71 -21.76 21.06
C VAL A 184 2.49 -20.87 20.85
N ASP A 185 2.69 -19.65 20.35
CA ASP A 185 1.66 -18.61 20.17
C ASP A 185 1.74 -18.02 18.76
N PRO A 186 1.21 -18.72 17.73
CA PRO A 186 1.25 -18.27 16.35
C PRO A 186 0.42 -17.01 16.12
N TRP A 187 0.81 -16.20 15.15
CA TRP A 187 0.00 -15.06 14.72
C TRP A 187 -1.34 -15.51 14.14
N PRO A 188 -2.46 -14.82 14.45
CA PRO A 188 -3.71 -15.06 13.74
C PRO A 188 -3.48 -14.79 12.25
N HIS A 189 -3.93 -15.71 11.39
CA HIS A 189 -3.65 -15.62 9.96
C HIS A 189 -4.82 -16.11 9.11
N ALA A 190 -4.87 -15.65 7.88
CA ALA A 190 -5.91 -15.96 6.92
C ALA A 190 -5.81 -17.38 6.38
N SER A 191 -6.96 -18.00 6.14
CA SER A 191 -7.07 -19.21 5.32
C SER A 191 -6.88 -18.81 3.86
N LEU A 192 -6.02 -19.53 3.13
CA LEU A 192 -5.75 -19.26 1.70
C LEU A 192 -6.78 -19.98 0.82
N GLY A 193 -7.33 -19.26 -0.14
CA GLY A 193 -8.13 -19.80 -1.23
C GLY A 193 -7.28 -20.13 -2.46
N ALA A 194 -7.95 -20.34 -3.60
CA ALA A 194 -7.34 -20.49 -4.91
C ALA A 194 -8.03 -19.53 -5.88
N SER A 195 -7.28 -18.63 -6.51
CA SER A 195 -7.85 -17.68 -7.46
C SER A 195 -8.26 -18.35 -8.78
N SER A 196 -7.71 -19.53 -9.08
CA SER A 196 -8.06 -20.34 -10.23
C SER A 196 -9.49 -20.91 -10.20
N ASP A 197 -10.08 -21.04 -9.04
CA ASP A 197 -11.39 -21.68 -8.85
C ASP A 197 -12.57 -20.69 -8.85
N LEU A 198 -12.27 -19.39 -8.90
CA LEU A 198 -13.24 -18.31 -8.83
C LEU A 198 -14.22 -18.29 -10.00
N LYS A 199 -15.42 -17.78 -9.75
CA LYS A 199 -16.48 -17.64 -10.75
C LYS A 199 -16.90 -16.19 -10.87
N LEU A 200 -17.22 -15.80 -12.12
CA LEU A 200 -17.76 -14.49 -12.40
C LEU A 200 -19.07 -14.28 -11.64
N GLY A 201 -19.25 -13.11 -11.05
CA GLY A 201 -20.39 -12.79 -10.22
C GLY A 201 -20.34 -13.35 -8.80
N GLN A 202 -19.30 -14.12 -8.42
CA GLN A 202 -19.12 -14.63 -7.08
C GLN A 202 -19.04 -13.48 -6.06
N TRP A 203 -19.72 -13.64 -4.93
CA TRP A 203 -19.64 -12.69 -3.83
C TRP A 203 -18.25 -12.67 -3.19
N CYS A 204 -17.81 -11.49 -2.83
CA CYS A 204 -16.52 -11.27 -2.18
C CYS A 204 -16.61 -10.19 -1.10
N ILE A 205 -15.64 -10.21 -0.20
CA ILE A 205 -15.54 -9.33 0.96
C ILE A 205 -14.15 -8.69 0.94
N ALA A 206 -14.11 -7.38 0.78
CA ALA A 206 -12.89 -6.59 0.82
C ALA A 206 -12.71 -5.96 2.21
N THR A 207 -11.49 -5.97 2.75
CA THR A 207 -11.18 -5.28 4.00
C THR A 207 -9.90 -4.47 3.88
N GLY A 208 -9.85 -3.33 4.61
CA GLY A 208 -8.68 -2.46 4.58
C GLY A 208 -8.81 -1.26 5.51
N HIS A 209 -7.84 -0.37 5.44
CA HIS A 209 -7.75 0.83 6.27
C HIS A 209 -7.80 2.10 5.41
N PRO A 210 -8.96 2.47 4.87
CA PRO A 210 -9.12 3.66 4.03
C PRO A 210 -8.67 4.93 4.74
N GLY A 211 -7.84 5.74 4.08
CA GLY A 211 -7.23 6.93 4.68
C GLY A 211 -6.16 6.63 5.75
N GLY A 212 -5.74 5.36 5.90
CA GLY A 212 -4.78 4.91 6.89
C GLY A 212 -5.39 4.44 8.21
N TRP A 213 -4.53 4.10 9.16
CA TRP A 213 -4.96 3.63 10.48
C TRP A 213 -5.57 4.76 11.31
N MET A 214 -6.66 4.48 11.98
CA MET A 214 -7.30 5.38 12.94
C MET A 214 -7.59 4.61 14.22
N LYS A 215 -7.25 5.22 15.37
CA LYS A 215 -7.54 4.63 16.67
C LYS A 215 -9.04 4.35 16.80
N ASP A 216 -9.38 3.21 17.35
CA ASP A 216 -10.76 2.77 17.61
C ASP A 216 -11.62 2.56 16.33
N ARG A 217 -11.00 2.55 15.14
CA ARG A 217 -11.65 2.17 13.90
C ARG A 217 -11.11 0.83 13.40
N PRO A 218 -11.92 -0.25 13.39
CA PRO A 218 -11.53 -1.52 12.79
C PRO A 218 -11.29 -1.36 11.28
N ALA A 219 -10.73 -2.38 10.63
CA ALA A 219 -10.66 -2.42 9.18
C ALA A 219 -12.08 -2.28 8.59
N VAL A 220 -12.22 -1.46 7.56
CA VAL A 220 -13.51 -1.24 6.90
C VAL A 220 -13.83 -2.42 6.00
N VAL A 221 -15.03 -2.97 6.15
CA VAL A 221 -15.52 -4.10 5.37
C VAL A 221 -16.42 -3.60 4.24
N ARG A 222 -16.22 -4.14 3.05
CA ARG A 222 -17.07 -3.91 1.88
C ARG A 222 -17.45 -5.25 1.27
N ILE A 223 -18.70 -5.34 0.86
CA ILE A 223 -19.27 -6.53 0.25
C ILE A 223 -19.52 -6.20 -1.22
N GLY A 224 -19.14 -7.10 -2.10
CA GLY A 224 -19.31 -6.92 -3.52
C GLY A 224 -19.24 -8.24 -4.27
N ARG A 225 -19.00 -8.13 -5.58
CA ARG A 225 -18.97 -9.25 -6.52
C ARG A 225 -17.78 -9.17 -7.46
N LEU A 226 -17.28 -10.30 -7.90
CA LEU A 226 -16.27 -10.37 -8.94
C LEU A 226 -16.87 -10.05 -10.30
N LEU A 227 -16.42 -8.98 -10.90
CA LEU A 227 -16.89 -8.49 -12.22
C LEU A 227 -16.04 -9.01 -13.38
N ARG A 228 -14.72 -9.20 -13.15
CA ARG A 228 -13.79 -9.77 -14.14
C ARG A 228 -12.74 -10.63 -13.44
N ILE A 229 -12.38 -11.72 -14.09
CA ILE A 229 -11.36 -12.66 -13.63
C ILE A 229 -10.36 -12.85 -14.77
N LEU A 230 -9.15 -12.32 -14.59
CA LEU A 230 -8.05 -12.42 -15.54
C LEU A 230 -6.87 -13.14 -14.86
N PRO A 231 -5.92 -13.72 -15.60
CA PRO A 231 -4.79 -14.45 -15.00
C PRO A 231 -3.93 -13.63 -14.04
N SER A 232 -3.90 -12.31 -14.21
CA SER A 232 -3.08 -11.37 -13.42
C SER A 232 -3.89 -10.38 -12.61
N THR A 233 -5.23 -10.34 -12.74
CA THR A 233 -6.06 -9.31 -12.13
C THR A 233 -7.46 -9.82 -11.88
N LEU A 234 -7.97 -9.64 -10.67
CA LEU A 234 -9.38 -9.74 -10.35
C LEU A 234 -9.97 -8.33 -10.32
N VAL A 235 -11.19 -8.16 -10.75
CA VAL A 235 -11.92 -6.87 -10.63
C VAL A 235 -13.21 -7.10 -9.88
N SER A 236 -13.50 -6.25 -8.91
CA SER A 236 -14.73 -6.27 -8.12
C SER A 236 -15.38 -4.88 -8.03
N ASP A 237 -16.65 -4.85 -7.66
CA ASP A 237 -17.39 -3.63 -7.32
C ASP A 237 -17.23 -3.21 -5.84
N CYS A 238 -16.33 -3.85 -5.09
CA CYS A 238 -15.93 -3.39 -3.76
C CYS A 238 -15.17 -2.07 -3.87
N SER A 239 -15.83 -0.93 -3.67
CA SER A 239 -15.22 0.39 -3.84
C SER A 239 -14.03 0.60 -2.91
N LEU A 240 -12.83 0.66 -3.47
CA LEU A 240 -11.57 0.91 -2.77
C LEU A 240 -11.22 2.40 -2.82
N ILE A 241 -10.49 2.85 -1.81
CA ILE A 241 -9.90 4.20 -1.78
C ILE A 241 -8.47 4.14 -1.26
N GLY A 242 -7.76 5.28 -1.28
CA GLY A 242 -6.39 5.38 -0.75
C GLY A 242 -6.28 4.86 0.68
N GLY A 243 -5.29 3.99 0.95
CA GLY A 243 -5.09 3.28 2.22
C GLY A 243 -5.60 1.83 2.23
N ASP A 244 -6.54 1.46 1.34
CA ASP A 244 -6.97 0.07 1.17
C ASP A 244 -5.93 -0.78 0.42
N SER A 245 -5.05 -0.16 -0.35
CA SER A 245 -3.96 -0.83 -1.10
C SER A 245 -3.23 -1.86 -0.24
N GLY A 246 -3.08 -3.08 -0.74
CA GLY A 246 -2.47 -4.20 -0.03
C GLY A 246 -3.42 -4.96 0.90
N GLY A 247 -4.62 -4.46 1.14
CA GLY A 247 -5.65 -5.18 1.92
C GLY A 247 -6.20 -6.40 1.20
N PRO A 248 -6.82 -7.32 1.93
CA PRO A 248 -7.29 -8.59 1.40
C PRO A 248 -8.69 -8.54 0.78
N LEU A 249 -8.87 -9.40 -0.22
CA LEU A 249 -10.17 -9.79 -0.77
C LEU A 249 -10.43 -11.25 -0.39
N PHE A 250 -11.59 -11.52 0.22
CA PHE A 250 -12.01 -12.85 0.66
C PHE A 250 -13.26 -13.32 -0.10
N ASP A 251 -13.46 -14.63 -0.15
CA ASP A 251 -14.73 -15.23 -0.54
C ASP A 251 -15.70 -15.36 0.62
N LEU A 252 -16.90 -15.92 0.37
CA LEU A 252 -17.93 -16.16 1.41
C LEU A 252 -17.55 -17.25 2.42
N GLU A 253 -16.52 -18.02 2.18
CA GLU A 253 -15.98 -19.00 3.14
C GLU A 253 -14.83 -18.39 3.97
N GLY A 254 -14.51 -17.10 3.81
CA GLY A 254 -13.41 -16.41 4.49
C GLY A 254 -12.03 -16.84 4.00
N LYS A 255 -11.93 -17.40 2.80
CA LYS A 255 -10.65 -17.74 2.17
C LYS A 255 -10.13 -16.53 1.40
N LEU A 256 -8.86 -16.24 1.58
CA LEU A 256 -8.18 -15.15 0.87
C LEU A 256 -8.05 -15.50 -0.62
N ILE A 257 -8.58 -14.64 -1.50
CA ILE A 257 -8.60 -14.84 -2.95
C ILE A 257 -7.80 -13.78 -3.72
N GLY A 258 -7.54 -12.62 -3.11
CA GLY A 258 -6.79 -11.56 -3.77
C GLY A 258 -6.30 -10.48 -2.80
N ILE A 259 -5.44 -9.60 -3.29
CA ILE A 259 -4.87 -8.45 -2.57
C ILE A 259 -5.16 -7.17 -3.34
N HIS A 260 -5.69 -6.14 -2.68
CA HIS A 260 -6.03 -4.86 -3.30
C HIS A 260 -4.80 -4.18 -3.89
N SER A 261 -4.89 -3.77 -5.14
CA SER A 261 -3.79 -3.13 -5.86
C SER A 261 -4.13 -1.70 -6.22
N ARG A 262 -5.05 -1.49 -7.14
CA ARG A 262 -5.36 -0.18 -7.69
C ARG A 262 -6.83 -0.05 -8.04
N ILE A 263 -7.26 1.19 -8.24
CA ILE A 263 -8.59 1.54 -8.74
C ILE A 263 -8.47 2.03 -10.19
N GLY A 264 -9.47 1.73 -11.00
CA GLY A 264 -9.62 2.28 -12.35
C GLY A 264 -10.32 3.63 -12.34
N VAL A 265 -10.86 4.00 -13.50
CA VAL A 265 -11.58 5.27 -13.67
C VAL A 265 -13.02 5.17 -13.13
N GLU A 266 -13.65 4.01 -13.31
CA GLU A 266 -15.00 3.77 -12.85
C GLU A 266 -15.02 3.27 -11.40
N VAL A 267 -16.10 3.56 -10.67
CA VAL A 267 -16.24 3.21 -9.23
C VAL A 267 -16.22 1.69 -9.00
N ASP A 268 -16.66 0.92 -9.99
CA ASP A 268 -16.69 -0.54 -9.99
C ASP A 268 -15.42 -1.19 -10.59
N ASP A 269 -14.40 -0.40 -10.93
CA ASP A 269 -13.14 -0.90 -11.51
C ASP A 269 -12.06 -1.04 -10.43
N ASN A 270 -12.33 -1.86 -9.42
CA ASN A 270 -11.40 -2.10 -8.30
C ASN A 270 -10.59 -3.36 -8.55
N MET A 271 -9.27 -3.20 -8.70
CA MET A 271 -8.36 -4.25 -9.16
C MET A 271 -7.62 -4.89 -8.00
N HIS A 272 -7.53 -6.23 -8.07
CA HIS A 272 -6.84 -7.04 -7.05
C HIS A 272 -5.86 -8.00 -7.70
N VAL A 273 -4.72 -8.22 -7.07
CA VAL A 273 -3.76 -9.26 -7.44
C VAL A 273 -4.29 -10.60 -6.98
N PRO A 274 -4.48 -11.59 -7.87
CA PRO A 274 -4.92 -12.93 -7.49
C PRO A 274 -3.95 -13.58 -6.48
N VAL A 275 -4.46 -14.31 -5.47
CA VAL A 275 -3.60 -14.94 -4.45
C VAL A 275 -2.61 -15.94 -5.06
N ASP A 276 -2.95 -16.62 -6.15
CA ASP A 276 -2.09 -17.59 -6.84
C ASP A 276 -0.81 -16.94 -7.42
N VAL A 277 -0.80 -15.61 -7.64
CA VAL A 277 0.39 -14.87 -8.04
C VAL A 277 1.45 -14.91 -6.93
N PHE A 278 1.02 -14.80 -5.68
CA PHE A 278 1.92 -14.86 -4.53
C PHE A 278 2.51 -16.28 -4.36
N ASP A 279 1.71 -17.32 -4.56
CA ASP A 279 2.21 -18.71 -4.52
C ASP A 279 3.30 -18.95 -5.60
N LYS A 280 3.06 -18.49 -6.83
CA LYS A 280 4.04 -18.57 -7.93
C LYS A 280 5.31 -17.74 -7.66
N SER A 281 5.20 -16.64 -6.96
CA SER A 281 6.28 -15.70 -6.66
C SER A 281 6.98 -16.01 -5.32
N TRP A 282 6.45 -16.90 -4.49
CA TRP A 282 6.80 -17.08 -3.09
C TRP A 282 8.30 -17.22 -2.85
N SER A 283 8.97 -18.12 -3.56
CA SER A 283 10.38 -18.37 -3.37
C SER A 283 11.28 -17.15 -3.62
N ARG A 284 10.87 -16.25 -4.52
CA ARG A 284 11.59 -15.00 -4.78
C ARG A 284 11.25 -13.92 -3.74
N LEU A 285 9.99 -13.85 -3.33
CA LEU A 285 9.53 -12.90 -2.29
C LEU A 285 10.24 -13.15 -0.95
N VAL A 286 10.34 -14.39 -0.50
CA VAL A 286 11.03 -14.72 0.77
C VAL A 286 12.55 -14.53 0.71
N ARG A 287 13.16 -14.55 -0.48
CA ARG A 287 14.58 -14.23 -0.68
C ARG A 287 14.85 -12.72 -0.80
N ASN A 288 13.87 -11.88 -0.53
CA ASN A 288 13.99 -10.42 -0.62
C ASN A 288 14.35 -9.92 -2.04
N GLU A 289 13.94 -10.66 -3.09
CA GLU A 289 14.15 -10.22 -4.46
C GLU A 289 13.13 -9.11 -4.82
N ALA A 290 13.61 -8.09 -5.54
CA ALA A 290 12.76 -7.06 -6.14
C ALA A 290 12.90 -7.12 -7.66
N TRP A 291 11.77 -7.20 -8.37
CA TRP A 291 11.78 -7.28 -9.84
C TRP A 291 10.52 -6.67 -10.45
N GLY A 292 10.63 -6.39 -11.76
CA GLY A 292 9.55 -5.84 -12.55
C GLY A 292 9.39 -4.32 -12.39
N SER A 293 8.37 -3.77 -13.05
CA SER A 293 7.98 -2.36 -13.03
C SER A 293 6.50 -2.25 -12.76
N LEU A 294 6.07 -1.34 -11.85
CA LEU A 294 4.65 -1.16 -11.53
C LEU A 294 3.86 -0.72 -12.76
N PRO A 295 2.83 -1.44 -13.17
CA PRO A 295 1.99 -1.06 -14.30
C PRO A 295 1.35 0.33 -14.07
N GLY A 296 1.49 1.25 -15.03
CA GLY A 296 0.95 2.60 -14.93
C GLY A 296 1.69 3.54 -13.97
N PHE A 297 2.76 3.07 -13.31
CA PHE A 297 3.56 3.86 -12.38
C PHE A 297 5.04 3.78 -12.73
N LYS A 298 5.48 4.50 -13.74
CA LYS A 298 6.91 4.64 -14.01
C LYS A 298 7.49 5.69 -13.07
N PRO A 299 8.45 5.33 -12.20
CA PRO A 299 9.10 6.31 -11.35
C PRO A 299 9.81 7.36 -12.19
N ALA A 300 9.67 8.62 -11.79
CA ALA A 300 10.28 9.74 -12.49
C ALA A 300 10.68 10.84 -11.51
N ILE A 301 11.79 11.50 -11.78
CA ILE A 301 12.24 12.65 -11.00
C ILE A 301 12.20 13.96 -11.79
N GLY A 302 11.86 13.91 -13.08
CA GLY A 302 11.71 15.10 -13.93
C GLY A 302 13.05 15.78 -14.25
N VAL A 303 14.07 15.00 -14.67
CA VAL A 303 15.36 15.53 -15.11
C VAL A 303 15.78 14.93 -16.45
N THR A 304 16.63 15.68 -17.19
CA THR A 304 17.35 15.17 -18.36
C THR A 304 18.85 15.25 -18.12
N GLY A 305 19.60 14.29 -18.66
CA GLY A 305 21.06 14.30 -18.63
C GLY A 305 21.66 15.04 -19.85
N THR A 306 22.92 15.43 -19.74
CA THR A 306 23.68 15.95 -20.87
C THR A 306 24.07 14.81 -21.83
N SER A 307 24.01 15.08 -23.14
CA SER A 307 24.30 14.09 -24.20
C SER A 307 25.75 14.12 -24.69
N ASP A 308 26.61 14.94 -24.06
CA ASP A 308 27.96 15.14 -24.52
C ASP A 308 28.89 13.97 -24.21
N LYS A 309 29.82 13.64 -25.11
CA LYS A 309 30.80 12.55 -24.92
C LYS A 309 31.67 12.73 -23.67
N GLU A 310 31.82 13.96 -23.16
CA GLU A 310 32.50 14.27 -21.90
C GLU A 310 31.71 13.82 -20.63
N SER A 311 30.40 13.52 -20.77
CA SER A 311 29.53 13.12 -19.68
C SER A 311 29.35 11.60 -19.58
N GLU A 312 30.06 10.78 -20.32
CA GLU A 312 29.98 9.30 -20.20
C GLU A 312 30.35 8.80 -18.79
N ASN A 313 31.17 9.55 -18.06
CA ASN A 313 31.62 9.21 -16.68
C ASN A 313 31.12 10.21 -15.62
N VAL A 314 30.18 11.09 -15.93
CA VAL A 314 29.65 12.10 -15.01
C VAL A 314 28.14 12.24 -15.16
N CYS A 315 27.39 12.06 -14.09
CA CYS A 315 25.93 12.23 -14.10
C CYS A 315 25.54 13.72 -13.96
N LYS A 316 25.73 14.52 -15.03
CA LYS A 316 25.38 15.94 -15.04
C LYS A 316 23.95 16.16 -15.52
N ILE A 317 23.20 16.98 -14.79
CA ILE A 317 21.82 17.34 -15.11
C ILE A 317 21.80 18.47 -16.14
N ALA A 318 21.16 18.22 -17.29
CA ALA A 318 20.99 19.23 -18.36
C ALA A 318 19.77 20.12 -18.08
N SER A 319 18.65 19.54 -17.69
CA SER A 319 17.44 20.30 -17.37
C SER A 319 16.65 19.64 -16.25
N VAL A 320 15.82 20.46 -15.58
CA VAL A 320 14.90 20.02 -14.54
C VAL A 320 13.49 20.48 -14.93
N GLU A 321 12.53 19.59 -14.86
CA GLU A 321 11.12 19.85 -15.11
C GLU A 321 10.54 20.75 -14.03
N LYS A 322 9.97 21.89 -14.43
CA LYS A 322 9.38 22.87 -13.51
C LYS A 322 8.24 22.24 -12.70
N SER A 323 8.26 22.45 -11.40
CA SER A 323 7.34 21.87 -10.43
C SER A 323 7.37 20.33 -10.36
N GLY A 324 8.33 19.69 -11.04
CA GLY A 324 8.59 18.26 -10.93
C GLY A 324 9.24 17.85 -9.60
N PRO A 325 9.43 16.56 -9.36
CA PRO A 325 10.04 16.05 -8.12
C PRO A 325 11.43 16.62 -7.84
N ALA A 326 12.30 16.67 -8.84
CA ALA A 326 13.66 17.20 -8.70
C ALA A 326 13.67 18.71 -8.42
N ASP A 327 12.80 19.48 -9.07
CA ASP A 327 12.66 20.93 -8.85
C ASP A 327 12.20 21.21 -7.40
N LYS A 328 11.18 20.48 -6.93
CA LYS A 328 10.69 20.56 -5.54
C LYS A 328 11.76 20.18 -4.51
N ALA A 329 12.64 19.24 -4.85
CA ALA A 329 13.78 18.85 -4.01
C ALA A 329 14.94 19.86 -4.07
N GLY A 330 14.92 20.82 -5.01
CA GLY A 330 15.95 21.84 -5.18
C GLY A 330 17.12 21.43 -6.06
N ILE A 331 16.99 20.36 -6.87
CA ILE A 331 17.96 19.99 -7.91
C ILE A 331 17.87 21.02 -9.05
N ARG A 332 19.00 21.35 -9.66
CA ARG A 332 19.12 22.37 -10.71
C ARG A 332 19.89 21.84 -11.92
N ALA A 333 19.68 22.46 -13.07
CA ALA A 333 20.55 22.25 -14.22
C ALA A 333 22.00 22.61 -13.86
N GLY A 334 22.94 21.78 -14.31
CA GLY A 334 24.37 21.90 -14.00
C GLY A 334 24.81 21.06 -12.79
N ASP A 335 23.89 20.58 -11.93
CA ASP A 335 24.23 19.68 -10.81
C ASP A 335 24.81 18.36 -11.32
N VAL A 336 25.78 17.83 -10.58
CA VAL A 336 26.36 16.50 -10.81
C VAL A 336 25.86 15.57 -9.72
N ILE A 337 25.09 14.57 -10.09
CA ILE A 337 24.59 13.56 -9.15
C ILE A 337 25.71 12.57 -8.83
N LEU A 338 26.03 12.41 -7.55
CA LEU A 338 27.06 11.50 -7.04
C LEU A 338 26.46 10.20 -6.53
N LYS A 339 25.32 10.34 -5.81
CA LYS A 339 24.56 9.17 -5.31
C LYS A 339 23.07 9.45 -5.39
N PHE A 340 22.34 8.42 -5.71
CA PHE A 340 20.89 8.38 -5.61
C PHE A 340 20.53 7.30 -4.61
N ASP A 341 19.99 7.72 -3.48
CA ASP A 341 19.82 6.89 -2.28
C ASP A 341 21.16 6.27 -1.82
N HIS A 342 21.26 4.95 -1.79
CA HIS A 342 22.48 4.23 -1.39
C HIS A 342 23.39 3.86 -2.59
N GLN A 343 22.97 4.16 -3.81
CA GLN A 343 23.68 3.77 -5.04
C GLN A 343 24.56 4.92 -5.54
N THR A 344 25.86 4.64 -5.76
CA THR A 344 26.75 5.56 -6.45
C THR A 344 26.35 5.65 -7.92
N VAL A 345 26.31 6.86 -8.46
CA VAL A 345 25.90 7.16 -9.82
C VAL A 345 27.06 7.82 -10.55
N GLN A 346 27.52 7.20 -11.63
CA GLN A 346 28.63 7.71 -12.44
C GLN A 346 28.17 8.35 -13.76
N ASN A 347 26.98 7.98 -14.25
CA ASN A 347 26.41 8.52 -15.49
C ASN A 347 24.89 8.54 -15.43
N PHE A 348 24.25 9.16 -16.44
CA PHE A 348 22.81 9.32 -16.48
C PHE A 348 22.07 7.97 -16.65
N ALA A 349 22.67 6.97 -17.30
CA ALA A 349 22.07 5.65 -17.44
C ALA A 349 21.96 4.95 -16.07
N GLN A 350 22.98 5.07 -15.22
CA GLN A 350 22.94 4.55 -13.85
C GLN A 350 21.94 5.32 -12.98
N LEU A 351 21.82 6.64 -13.15
CA LEU A 351 20.76 7.41 -12.46
C LEU A 351 19.38 6.92 -12.86
N LYS A 352 19.16 6.73 -14.18
CA LYS A 352 17.88 6.20 -14.68
C LYS A 352 17.58 4.82 -14.08
N ALA A 353 18.55 3.90 -14.08
CA ALA A 353 18.39 2.59 -13.48
C ALA A 353 18.09 2.66 -11.96
N ALA A 354 18.75 3.57 -11.24
CA ALA A 354 18.49 3.81 -9.83
C ALA A 354 17.08 4.36 -9.59
N VAL A 355 16.61 5.31 -10.42
CA VAL A 355 15.23 5.83 -10.36
C VAL A 355 14.22 4.72 -10.69
N ASP A 356 14.48 3.92 -11.73
CA ASP A 356 13.60 2.80 -12.11
C ASP A 356 13.49 1.71 -11.00
N SER A 357 14.45 1.68 -10.06
CA SER A 357 14.46 0.72 -8.94
C SER A 357 13.62 1.14 -7.73
N VAL A 358 13.15 2.37 -7.68
CA VAL A 358 12.35 2.91 -6.57
C VAL A 358 10.86 3.00 -6.93
N THR A 359 10.02 3.25 -5.93
CA THR A 359 8.57 3.37 -6.11
C THR A 359 8.14 4.85 -6.12
N PRO A 360 7.20 5.27 -6.98
CA PRO A 360 6.60 6.59 -6.88
C PRO A 360 6.04 6.84 -5.48
N GLY A 361 6.25 8.07 -4.96
CA GLY A 361 5.92 8.44 -3.59
C GLY A 361 7.02 8.17 -2.57
N GLU A 362 8.03 7.39 -2.91
CA GLU A 362 9.15 7.07 -2.02
C GLU A 362 10.09 8.28 -1.85
N GLN A 363 10.51 8.52 -0.60
CA GLN A 363 11.48 9.55 -0.28
C GLN A 363 12.90 8.96 -0.34
N VAL A 364 13.74 9.52 -1.19
CA VAL A 364 15.14 9.14 -1.37
C VAL A 364 16.09 10.28 -1.02
N THR A 365 17.32 9.96 -0.69
CA THR A 365 18.39 10.94 -0.51
C THR A 365 19.22 11.05 -1.78
N VAL A 366 19.43 12.25 -2.28
CA VAL A 366 20.28 12.54 -3.46
C VAL A 366 21.50 13.30 -2.99
N GLU A 367 22.69 12.70 -3.13
CA GLU A 367 23.95 13.41 -2.96
C GLU A 367 24.39 13.98 -4.31
N LEU A 368 24.64 15.26 -4.34
CA LEU A 368 25.08 15.95 -5.57
C LEU A 368 26.19 16.95 -5.29
N GLN A 369 26.87 17.35 -6.35
CA GLN A 369 27.82 18.44 -6.36
C GLN A 369 27.26 19.58 -7.22
N ARG A 370 27.17 20.77 -6.64
CA ARG A 370 26.84 22.03 -7.30
C ARG A 370 28.06 22.94 -7.22
N ASP A 371 28.61 23.29 -8.36
CA ASP A 371 29.90 23.95 -8.45
C ASP A 371 30.98 23.15 -7.71
N THR A 372 31.52 23.68 -6.62
CA THR A 372 32.52 23.00 -5.79
C THR A 372 31.96 22.40 -4.50
N LYS A 373 30.65 22.60 -4.23
CA LYS A 373 30.03 22.20 -2.95
C LYS A 373 29.26 20.88 -3.10
N LYS A 374 29.55 19.93 -2.20
CA LYS A 374 28.74 18.72 -2.05
C LYS A 374 27.54 19.02 -1.14
N MET A 375 26.38 18.53 -1.51
CA MET A 375 25.13 18.67 -0.74
C MET A 375 24.29 17.42 -0.83
N SER A 376 23.41 17.26 0.15
CA SER A 376 22.46 16.15 0.22
C SER A 376 21.04 16.73 0.23
N LEU A 377 20.19 16.26 -0.65
CA LEU A 377 18.80 16.70 -0.78
C LEU A 377 17.86 15.52 -0.57
N ARG A 378 16.70 15.79 0.01
CA ARG A 378 15.60 14.82 0.09
C ARG A 378 14.68 15.01 -1.11
N LEU A 379 14.39 13.94 -1.82
CA LEU A 379 13.56 13.93 -3.01
C LEU A 379 12.43 12.91 -2.84
N ILE A 380 11.19 13.30 -3.14
CA ILE A 380 10.06 12.38 -3.24
C ILE A 380 9.93 12.02 -4.73
N VAL A 381 10.05 10.73 -5.03
CA VAL A 381 9.97 10.24 -6.42
C VAL A 381 8.54 10.40 -6.93
N GLY A 382 8.38 11.00 -8.10
CA GLY A 382 7.10 11.12 -8.77
C GLY A 382 6.81 9.94 -9.69
N SER A 383 5.66 9.99 -10.35
CA SER A 383 5.28 9.06 -11.42
C SER A 383 5.22 9.80 -12.76
N ARG A 384 5.50 9.06 -13.86
CA ARG A 384 5.23 9.47 -15.22
C ARG A 384 4.34 8.40 -15.85
N GLU A 385 3.27 8.85 -16.50
CA GLU A 385 2.40 8.02 -17.34
C GLU A 385 3.11 7.49 -18.58
#